data_35c12d01395bc6a32bc93784abdf95c2
#
_entry.id   35c12d01395bc6a32bc93784abdf95c2
#
_cell.length_a   1.000
_cell.length_b   1.000
_cell.length_c   1.000
_cell.angle_alpha   90.00
_cell.angle_beta   90.00
_cell.angle_gamma   90.00
#
_symmetry.space_group_name_H-M   'P 1'
#
loop_
_entity.id
_entity.type
_entity.pdbx_description
1 polymer ?
#
loop_
_entity_poly.entity_id
_entity_poly.type
_entity_poly.pdbx_seq_one_letter_code
_entity_poly.pdbx_strand_id
1 'polypeptide(L)'
;AQCLVGSEMCIRDSVDRAIWSSVSFDEFLMKMTESGYEIRKGKYLAFRAPEQKHFTNVKTLGAYYAEDSILRRLEKNRHKVRIPQNASFKVRTFVQMTSYVADGNRTGFDQWAKKNNLREAAKTFNYLSQHNLLNYEDFQNHVADLEASIHAADNNIQQVQQALQNQKVIQKHCEIYRACRDVILAEKDAPDRLLYRKQYKAEYQLHETTLKELAEFGIHKLPSAEKLQRQQMELEKELSSAKKEKQDLQKQQKTLHIIENNFDTMIREAGIKVPEKAPSLLH
;
A
#
# COMPACT_ATOMS: atom_id res chain seq x y z
N ALA A 1 -7.59 -3.52 -44.48
CA ALA A 1 -8.67 -2.68 -44.98
C ALA A 1 -8.45 -1.28 -44.41
N GLN A 2 -7.98 -0.32 -45.24
CA GLN A 2 -7.90 1.10 -44.91
C GLN A 2 -9.33 1.59 -44.67
N CYS A 3 -9.68 1.90 -43.43
CA CYS A 3 -10.89 2.63 -43.12
C CYS A 3 -10.76 4.00 -43.80
N LEU A 4 -11.72 4.37 -44.68
CA LEU A 4 -11.78 5.73 -45.20
C LEU A 4 -11.89 6.69 -44.02
N VAL A 5 -10.78 7.36 -43.71
CA VAL A 5 -10.67 8.28 -42.59
C VAL A 5 -11.75 9.34 -42.77
N GLY A 6 -12.72 9.41 -41.83
CA GLY A 6 -13.79 10.40 -41.86
C GLY A 6 -15.21 9.86 -42.06
N SER A 7 -15.42 8.55 -42.20
CA SER A 7 -16.76 7.98 -42.22
C SER A 7 -17.43 8.05 -40.83
N GLU A 8 -18.76 8.14 -40.78
CA GLU A 8 -19.51 8.08 -39.51
C GLU A 8 -19.16 6.82 -38.68
N MET A 9 -18.77 5.72 -39.34
CA MET A 9 -18.34 4.49 -38.73
C MET A 9 -17.02 4.67 -37.98
N CYS A 10 -16.05 5.42 -38.50
CA CYS A 10 -14.78 5.72 -37.84
C CYS A 10 -14.99 6.59 -36.61
N ILE A 11 -15.96 7.54 -36.64
CA ILE A 11 -16.30 8.37 -35.48
C ILE A 11 -16.95 7.50 -34.39
N ARG A 12 -17.84 6.58 -34.73
CA ARG A 12 -18.48 5.65 -33.81
C ARG A 12 -17.44 4.77 -33.10
N ASP A 13 -16.53 4.18 -33.83
CA ASP A 13 -15.46 3.35 -33.31
C ASP A 13 -14.52 4.13 -32.34
N SER A 14 -14.20 5.37 -32.69
CA SER A 14 -13.38 6.24 -31.86
C SER A 14 -14.11 6.66 -30.58
N VAL A 15 -15.39 7.00 -30.69
CA VAL A 15 -16.24 7.29 -29.52
C VAL A 15 -16.35 6.08 -28.60
N ASP A 16 -16.58 4.88 -29.15
CA ASP A 16 -16.67 3.65 -28.35
C ASP A 16 -15.34 3.32 -27.65
N ARG A 17 -14.21 3.50 -28.35
CA ARG A 17 -12.87 3.32 -27.77
C ARG A 17 -12.58 4.32 -26.68
N ALA A 18 -12.90 5.61 -26.90
CA ALA A 18 -12.72 6.67 -25.94
C ALA A 18 -13.60 6.45 -24.69
N ILE A 19 -14.88 6.07 -24.86
CA ILE A 19 -15.77 5.74 -23.75
C ILE A 19 -15.21 4.55 -22.96
N TRP A 20 -14.77 3.48 -23.64
CA TRP A 20 -14.28 2.27 -22.98
C TRP A 20 -13.09 2.53 -22.05
N SER A 21 -12.25 3.50 -22.39
CA SER A 21 -11.03 3.87 -21.67
C SER A 21 -11.19 5.09 -20.73
N SER A 22 -12.39 5.70 -20.63
CA SER A 22 -12.64 6.90 -19.83
C SER A 22 -13.59 6.63 -18.67
N VAL A 23 -13.37 7.34 -17.55
CA VAL A 23 -14.23 7.30 -16.35
C VAL A 23 -14.99 8.60 -16.12
N SER A 24 -14.64 9.67 -16.85
CA SER A 24 -15.30 10.97 -16.79
C SER A 24 -15.56 11.52 -18.19
N PHE A 25 -16.51 12.46 -18.29
CA PHE A 25 -16.84 13.11 -19.55
C PHE A 25 -15.68 13.99 -20.07
N ASP A 26 -14.98 14.65 -19.15
CA ASP A 26 -13.81 15.47 -19.54
C ASP A 26 -12.66 14.61 -20.06
N GLU A 27 -12.40 13.45 -19.42
CA GLU A 27 -11.42 12.47 -19.88
C GLU A 27 -11.78 11.91 -21.26
N PHE A 28 -13.06 11.61 -21.48
CA PHE A 28 -13.56 11.19 -22.78
C PHE A 28 -13.30 12.24 -23.86
N LEU A 29 -13.58 13.51 -23.59
CA LEU A 29 -13.32 14.60 -24.52
C LEU A 29 -11.83 14.77 -24.80
N MET A 30 -10.99 14.67 -23.77
CA MET A 30 -9.54 14.73 -23.91
C MET A 30 -9.04 13.62 -24.84
N LYS A 31 -9.47 12.36 -24.66
CA LYS A 31 -9.08 11.23 -25.53
C LYS A 31 -9.58 11.36 -26.95
N MET A 32 -10.74 11.96 -27.17
CA MET A 32 -11.20 12.30 -28.52
C MET A 32 -10.29 13.34 -29.17
N THR A 33 -9.84 14.35 -28.42
CA THR A 33 -8.88 15.36 -28.92
C THR A 33 -7.52 14.73 -29.21
N GLU A 34 -7.00 13.87 -28.32
CA GLU A 34 -5.76 13.10 -28.53
C GLU A 34 -5.82 12.19 -29.76
N SER A 35 -7.01 11.68 -30.06
CA SER A 35 -7.27 10.90 -31.30
C SER A 35 -7.40 11.76 -32.56
N GLY A 36 -7.13 13.07 -32.46
CA GLY A 36 -7.12 14.01 -33.58
C GLY A 36 -8.48 14.61 -33.95
N TYR A 37 -9.53 14.41 -33.15
CA TYR A 37 -10.83 14.99 -33.40
C TYR A 37 -10.96 16.40 -32.82
N GLU A 38 -11.47 17.32 -33.64
CA GLU A 38 -11.93 18.60 -33.11
C GLU A 38 -13.32 18.49 -32.49
N ILE A 39 -13.51 19.14 -31.35
CA ILE A 39 -14.72 19.07 -30.56
C ILE A 39 -15.46 20.42 -30.57
N ARG A 40 -16.73 20.39 -30.91
CA ARG A 40 -17.60 21.57 -30.78
C ARG A 40 -18.72 21.27 -29.78
N LYS A 41 -18.72 22.03 -28.68
CA LYS A 41 -19.78 22.05 -27.69
C LYS A 41 -20.78 23.16 -28.07
N GLY A 42 -21.97 22.80 -28.52
CA GLY A 42 -23.06 23.71 -28.80
C GLY A 42 -24.37 23.15 -28.26
N LYS A 43 -25.48 23.35 -28.97
CA LYS A 43 -26.77 22.70 -28.62
C LYS A 43 -26.66 21.18 -28.59
N TYR A 44 -25.72 20.62 -29.38
CA TYR A 44 -25.37 19.21 -29.43
C TYR A 44 -23.84 19.08 -29.54
N LEU A 45 -23.30 18.06 -28.92
CA LEU A 45 -21.90 17.69 -29.06
C LEU A 45 -21.64 17.24 -30.50
N ALA A 46 -20.54 17.71 -31.10
CA ALA A 46 -20.17 17.37 -32.47
C ALA A 46 -18.66 17.16 -32.57
N PHE A 47 -18.27 16.21 -33.44
CA PHE A 47 -16.89 15.87 -33.70
C PHE A 47 -16.57 16.13 -35.17
N ARG A 48 -15.31 16.53 -35.45
CA ARG A 48 -14.76 16.67 -36.80
C ARG A 48 -13.43 15.96 -36.85
N ALA A 49 -13.29 14.98 -37.75
CA ALA A 49 -12.01 14.37 -38.04
C ALA A 49 -11.11 15.32 -38.83
N PRO A 50 -9.75 15.18 -38.80
CA PRO A 50 -8.82 16.09 -39.46
C PRO A 50 -9.07 16.28 -40.95
N GLU A 51 -9.60 15.27 -41.65
CA GLU A 51 -9.86 15.29 -43.08
C GLU A 51 -11.31 15.67 -43.46
N GLN A 52 -12.17 15.94 -42.46
CA GLN A 52 -13.56 16.31 -42.64
C GLN A 52 -13.74 17.83 -42.75
N LYS A 53 -14.56 18.27 -43.71
CA LYS A 53 -14.94 19.69 -43.85
C LYS A 53 -16.04 20.12 -42.85
N HIS A 54 -16.87 19.17 -42.38
CA HIS A 54 -18.03 19.46 -41.57
C HIS A 54 -18.01 18.69 -40.23
N PHE A 55 -18.57 19.30 -39.20
CA PHE A 55 -18.78 18.65 -37.92
C PHE A 55 -19.95 17.65 -37.99
N THR A 56 -19.76 16.47 -37.50
CA THR A 56 -20.80 15.44 -37.32
C THR A 56 -21.36 15.49 -35.91
N ASN A 57 -22.66 15.73 -35.77
CA ASN A 57 -23.31 15.73 -34.46
C ASN A 57 -23.39 14.30 -33.91
N VAL A 58 -23.13 14.10 -32.61
CA VAL A 58 -23.26 12.78 -31.98
C VAL A 58 -24.68 12.21 -32.06
N LYS A 59 -25.68 13.08 -32.15
CA LYS A 59 -27.08 12.69 -32.32
C LYS A 59 -27.36 12.02 -33.66
N THR A 60 -26.67 12.43 -34.76
CA THR A 60 -26.83 11.83 -36.09
C THR A 60 -26.15 10.46 -36.21
N LEU A 61 -25.21 10.15 -35.29
CA LEU A 61 -24.57 8.85 -35.22
C LEU A 61 -25.51 7.74 -34.68
N GLY A 62 -26.68 8.11 -34.17
CA GLY A 62 -27.69 7.22 -33.63
C GLY A 62 -27.94 7.44 -32.14
N ALA A 63 -29.07 6.93 -31.64
CA ALA A 63 -29.50 7.11 -30.25
C ALA A 63 -28.47 6.61 -29.21
N TYR A 64 -27.67 5.60 -29.57
CA TYR A 64 -26.64 5.02 -28.73
C TYR A 64 -25.43 5.96 -28.51
N TYR A 65 -25.24 6.92 -29.43
CA TYR A 65 -24.16 7.91 -29.41
C TYR A 65 -24.65 9.31 -28.98
N ALA A 66 -25.93 9.46 -28.65
CA ALA A 66 -26.42 10.70 -28.08
C ALA A 66 -25.68 11.03 -26.77
N GLU A 67 -25.51 12.32 -26.46
CA GLU A 67 -24.74 12.78 -25.30
C GLU A 67 -25.18 12.12 -23.99
N ASP A 68 -26.51 12.00 -23.76
CA ASP A 68 -27.07 11.30 -22.60
C ASP A 68 -26.70 9.82 -22.56
N SER A 69 -26.57 9.17 -23.71
CA SER A 69 -26.14 7.76 -23.80
C SER A 69 -24.66 7.61 -23.53
N ILE A 70 -23.84 8.56 -24.00
CA ILE A 70 -22.40 8.62 -23.70
C ILE A 70 -22.21 8.81 -22.19
N LEU A 71 -22.89 9.76 -21.58
CA LEU A 71 -22.83 10.00 -20.13
C LEU A 71 -23.24 8.77 -19.31
N ARG A 72 -24.35 8.11 -19.67
CA ARG A 72 -24.77 6.85 -18.99
C ARG A 72 -23.75 5.72 -19.16
N ARG A 73 -23.10 5.62 -20.30
CA ARG A 73 -22.05 4.61 -20.56
C ARG A 73 -20.80 4.89 -19.74
N LEU A 74 -20.40 6.16 -19.65
CA LEU A 74 -19.29 6.60 -18.80
C LEU A 74 -19.61 6.36 -17.31
N GLU A 75 -20.84 6.64 -16.88
CA GLU A 75 -21.28 6.39 -15.52
C GLU A 75 -21.27 4.88 -15.19
N LYS A 76 -21.69 4.01 -16.12
CA LYS A 76 -21.53 2.56 -16.00
C LYS A 76 -20.06 2.14 -15.91
N ASN A 77 -19.17 2.80 -16.65
CA ASN A 77 -17.73 2.56 -16.54
C ASN A 77 -17.18 3.03 -15.20
N ARG A 78 -17.62 4.18 -14.71
CA ARG A 78 -17.30 4.70 -13.37
C ARG A 78 -17.68 3.71 -12.26
N HIS A 79 -18.81 3.02 -12.43
CA HIS A 79 -19.22 1.95 -11.52
C HIS A 79 -18.46 0.63 -11.72
N LYS A 80 -17.99 0.33 -12.94
CA LYS A 80 -17.14 -0.84 -13.21
C LYS A 80 -15.71 -0.66 -12.70
N VAL A 81 -15.20 0.58 -12.71
CA VAL A 81 -13.85 0.95 -12.20
C VAL A 81 -13.86 1.21 -10.69
N ARG A 82 -15.00 1.14 -10.01
CA ARG A 82 -15.03 0.91 -8.57
C ARG A 82 -14.67 -0.55 -8.28
N ILE A 83 -13.44 -0.92 -8.62
CA ILE A 83 -12.78 -2.00 -7.88
C ILE A 83 -12.68 -1.45 -6.47
N PRO A 84 -13.29 -2.11 -5.46
CA PRO A 84 -13.14 -1.68 -4.08
C PRO A 84 -11.63 -1.60 -3.83
N GLN A 85 -11.14 -0.49 -3.32
CA GLN A 85 -9.74 -0.35 -2.89
C GLN A 85 -9.32 -1.45 -1.88
N ASN A 86 -10.29 -2.26 -1.43
CA ASN A 86 -10.15 -3.39 -0.51
C ASN A 86 -10.49 -4.76 -1.10
N ALA A 87 -10.78 -4.89 -2.39
CA ALA A 87 -10.81 -6.22 -2.99
C ALA A 87 -9.37 -6.71 -3.04
N SER A 88 -9.03 -7.66 -2.17
CA SER A 88 -7.74 -8.34 -2.20
C SER A 88 -7.54 -8.90 -3.60
N PHE A 89 -6.76 -8.21 -4.42
CA PHE A 89 -6.43 -8.58 -5.78
C PHE A 89 -5.51 -9.80 -5.68
N LYS A 90 -6.09 -11.00 -5.63
CA LYS A 90 -5.30 -12.22 -5.60
C LYS A 90 -4.78 -12.48 -7.02
N VAL A 91 -3.65 -11.86 -7.34
CA VAL A 91 -2.83 -12.23 -8.48
C VAL A 91 -2.08 -13.53 -8.12
N ARG A 92 -1.96 -14.45 -9.07
CA ARG A 92 -1.19 -15.69 -8.90
C ARG A 92 -0.06 -15.70 -9.90
N THR A 93 1.03 -16.37 -9.54
CA THR A 93 2.17 -16.62 -10.42
C THR A 93 1.73 -17.41 -11.65
N PHE A 94 2.35 -17.16 -12.80
CA PHE A 94 2.12 -17.93 -14.01
C PHE A 94 2.52 -19.40 -13.81
N VAL A 95 1.74 -20.28 -14.40
CA VAL A 95 2.07 -21.72 -14.46
C VAL A 95 3.17 -21.89 -15.52
N GLN A 96 4.35 -22.36 -15.10
CA GLN A 96 5.44 -22.66 -16.02
C GLN A 96 5.06 -23.89 -16.87
N MET A 97 5.02 -23.70 -18.20
CA MET A 97 4.68 -24.77 -19.14
C MET A 97 5.90 -25.60 -19.59
N THR A 98 7.12 -25.11 -19.32
CA THR A 98 8.36 -25.63 -19.88
C THR A 98 8.91 -26.91 -19.24
N SER A 99 8.38 -27.38 -18.12
CA SER A 99 8.98 -28.47 -17.36
C SER A 99 8.44 -29.88 -17.65
N TYR A 100 7.50 -30.05 -18.60
CA TYR A 100 6.86 -31.36 -18.81
C TYR A 100 6.54 -31.71 -20.28
N VAL A 101 7.55 -31.72 -21.14
CA VAL A 101 7.44 -32.20 -22.53
C VAL A 101 7.73 -33.71 -22.60
N ALA A 102 7.31 -34.53 -21.67
CA ALA A 102 7.63 -35.95 -21.71
C ALA A 102 6.46 -36.93 -21.97
N ASP A 103 5.19 -36.47 -21.94
CA ASP A 103 4.09 -37.37 -22.18
C ASP A 103 3.00 -36.78 -23.07
N GLY A 104 2.77 -37.41 -24.23
CA GLY A 104 1.93 -36.96 -25.34
C GLY A 104 0.41 -36.85 -25.08
N ASN A 105 -0.08 -36.74 -23.86
CA ASN A 105 -1.51 -36.78 -23.53
C ASN A 105 -2.03 -35.62 -22.68
N ARG A 106 -1.47 -34.36 -22.86
CA ARG A 106 -1.78 -33.22 -21.97
C ARG A 106 -2.41 -31.99 -22.64
N THR A 107 -3.14 -32.16 -23.71
CA THR A 107 -3.84 -31.03 -24.37
C THR A 107 -4.78 -30.26 -23.45
N GLY A 108 -5.41 -30.95 -22.46
CA GLY A 108 -6.30 -30.32 -21.48
C GLY A 108 -5.57 -29.44 -20.45
N PHE A 109 -4.42 -29.90 -19.94
CA PHE A 109 -3.62 -29.12 -18.99
C PHE A 109 -3.01 -27.87 -19.64
N ASP A 110 -2.46 -28.01 -20.86
CA ASP A 110 -1.86 -26.89 -21.58
C ASP A 110 -2.88 -25.82 -21.93
N GLN A 111 -4.09 -26.21 -22.34
CA GLN A 111 -5.18 -25.27 -22.58
C GLN A 111 -5.62 -24.57 -21.31
N TRP A 112 -5.72 -25.30 -20.20
CA TRP A 112 -6.03 -24.72 -18.90
C TRP A 112 -4.94 -23.76 -18.43
N ALA A 113 -3.66 -24.12 -18.53
CA ALA A 113 -2.51 -23.30 -18.15
C ALA A 113 -2.47 -22.01 -18.96
N LYS A 114 -2.64 -22.09 -20.31
CA LYS A 114 -2.74 -20.93 -21.19
C LYS A 114 -3.87 -19.98 -20.78
N LYS A 115 -5.07 -20.54 -20.55
CA LYS A 115 -6.23 -19.75 -20.12
C LYS A 115 -6.03 -19.13 -18.73
N ASN A 116 -5.39 -19.85 -17.83
CA ASN A 116 -5.05 -19.34 -16.50
C ASN A 116 -4.02 -18.22 -16.59
N ASN A 117 -2.94 -18.42 -17.32
CA ASN A 117 -1.88 -17.43 -17.49
C ASN A 117 -2.41 -16.15 -18.16
N LEU A 118 -3.26 -16.26 -19.17
CA LEU A 118 -3.91 -15.11 -19.78
C LEU A 118 -4.76 -14.31 -18.78
N ARG A 119 -5.48 -15.00 -17.88
CA ARG A 119 -6.26 -14.36 -16.83
C ARG A 119 -5.37 -13.63 -15.82
N GLU A 120 -4.28 -14.26 -15.38
CA GLU A 120 -3.35 -13.67 -14.44
C GLU A 120 -2.52 -12.54 -15.09
N ALA A 121 -2.20 -12.64 -16.39
CA ALA A 121 -1.60 -11.54 -17.15
C ALA A 121 -2.52 -10.32 -17.21
N ALA A 122 -3.81 -10.53 -17.49
CA ALA A 122 -4.79 -9.45 -17.47
C ALA A 122 -4.91 -8.77 -16.09
N LYS A 123 -4.86 -9.55 -15.00
CA LYS A 123 -4.86 -9.00 -13.64
C LYS A 123 -3.57 -8.22 -13.36
N THR A 124 -2.41 -8.75 -13.72
CA THR A 124 -1.12 -8.09 -13.57
C THR A 124 -1.12 -6.76 -14.32
N PHE A 125 -1.54 -6.76 -15.59
CA PHE A 125 -1.65 -5.54 -16.40
C PHE A 125 -2.61 -4.51 -15.78
N ASN A 126 -3.78 -4.96 -15.32
CA ASN A 126 -4.75 -4.07 -14.67
C ASN A 126 -4.17 -3.44 -13.40
N TYR A 127 -3.44 -4.21 -12.59
CA TYR A 127 -2.77 -3.68 -11.41
C TYR A 127 -1.73 -2.63 -11.79
N LEU A 128 -0.84 -2.94 -12.73
CA LEU A 128 0.20 -2.01 -13.20
C LEU A 128 -0.41 -0.71 -13.76
N SER A 129 -1.48 -0.84 -14.55
CA SER A 129 -2.19 0.31 -15.12
C SER A 129 -2.87 1.18 -14.06
N GLN A 130 -3.49 0.56 -13.06
CA GLN A 130 -4.19 1.29 -11.98
C GLN A 130 -3.23 2.08 -11.08
N HIS A 131 -2.02 1.57 -10.91
CA HIS A 131 -0.98 2.20 -10.10
C HIS A 131 0.00 3.04 -10.93
N ASN A 132 -0.24 3.22 -12.24
CA ASN A 132 0.66 3.89 -13.19
C ASN A 132 2.08 3.29 -13.22
N LEU A 133 2.18 1.96 -13.05
CA LEU A 133 3.44 1.20 -12.97
C LEU A 133 3.72 0.42 -14.27
N LEU A 134 3.25 0.89 -15.42
CA LEU A 134 3.48 0.25 -16.72
C LEU A 134 4.93 0.42 -17.20
N ASN A 135 5.62 1.44 -16.73
CA ASN A 135 7.06 1.60 -16.95
C ASN A 135 7.83 0.76 -15.92
N TYR A 136 8.82 0.01 -16.40
CA TYR A 136 9.62 -0.89 -15.55
C TYR A 136 10.39 -0.12 -14.47
N GLU A 137 10.92 1.05 -14.78
CA GLU A 137 11.64 1.91 -13.83
C GLU A 137 10.70 2.40 -12.70
N ASP A 138 9.51 2.86 -13.05
CA ASP A 138 8.50 3.29 -12.06
C ASP A 138 8.07 2.13 -11.17
N PHE A 139 7.95 0.93 -11.74
CA PHE A 139 7.66 -0.28 -10.97
C PHE A 139 8.78 -0.62 -9.98
N GLN A 140 10.05 -0.57 -10.40
CA GLN A 140 11.19 -0.84 -9.52
C GLN A 140 11.30 0.21 -8.40
N ASN A 141 11.06 1.49 -8.70
CA ASN A 141 11.02 2.55 -7.71
C ASN A 141 9.91 2.30 -6.67
N HIS A 142 8.73 1.88 -7.13
CA HIS A 142 7.63 1.55 -6.22
C HIS A 142 7.94 0.34 -5.30
N VAL A 143 8.63 -0.68 -5.82
CA VAL A 143 9.12 -1.82 -5.01
C VAL A 143 10.11 -1.33 -3.95
N ALA A 144 11.08 -0.49 -4.35
CA ALA A 144 12.08 0.07 -3.43
C ALA A 144 11.44 0.95 -2.34
N ASP A 145 10.47 1.78 -2.69
CA ASP A 145 9.72 2.61 -1.74
C ASP A 145 8.94 1.77 -0.72
N LEU A 146 8.35 0.65 -1.17
CA LEU A 146 7.67 -0.27 -0.26
C LEU A 146 8.64 -0.97 0.68
N GLU A 147 9.81 -1.39 0.20
CA GLU A 147 10.86 -1.97 1.03
C GLU A 147 11.37 -0.97 2.07
N ALA A 148 11.62 0.29 1.68
CA ALA A 148 11.98 1.36 2.59
C ALA A 148 10.90 1.59 3.66
N SER A 149 9.62 1.53 3.28
CA SER A 149 8.50 1.65 4.20
C SER A 149 8.43 0.50 5.21
N ILE A 150 8.73 -0.73 4.79
CA ILE A 150 8.81 -1.90 5.67
C ILE A 150 9.97 -1.74 6.67
N HIS A 151 11.13 -1.29 6.21
CA HIS A 151 12.27 -1.01 7.10
C HIS A 151 11.97 0.10 8.10
N ALA A 152 11.28 1.17 7.68
CA ALA A 152 10.84 2.23 8.56
C ALA A 152 9.87 1.72 9.63
N ALA A 153 8.92 0.87 9.25
CA ALA A 153 7.98 0.23 10.18
C ALA A 153 8.72 -0.70 11.18
N ASP A 154 9.76 -1.43 10.75
CA ASP A 154 10.58 -2.24 11.63
C ASP A 154 11.34 -1.40 12.65
N ASN A 155 11.97 -0.32 12.21
CA ASN A 155 12.66 0.60 13.11
C ASN A 155 11.70 1.21 14.13
N ASN A 156 10.50 1.61 13.70
CA ASN A 156 9.46 2.11 14.61
C ASN A 156 9.06 1.05 15.66
N ILE A 157 8.83 -0.19 15.24
CA ILE A 157 8.52 -1.29 16.15
C ILE A 157 9.63 -1.48 17.20
N GLN A 158 10.89 -1.44 16.78
CA GLN A 158 12.04 -1.57 17.69
C GLN A 158 12.09 -0.42 18.68
N GLN A 159 11.87 0.83 18.25
CA GLN A 159 11.84 2.00 19.12
C GLN A 159 10.72 1.91 20.15
N VAL A 160 9.50 1.55 19.76
CA VAL A 160 8.38 1.39 20.68
C VAL A 160 8.60 0.23 21.65
N GLN A 161 9.21 -0.87 21.20
CA GLN A 161 9.58 -1.99 22.07
C GLN A 161 10.61 -1.58 23.11
N GLN A 162 11.62 -0.79 22.72
CA GLN A 162 12.62 -0.27 23.66
C GLN A 162 11.99 0.69 24.68
N ALA A 163 11.10 1.58 24.21
CA ALA A 163 10.36 2.48 25.09
C ALA A 163 9.51 1.71 26.11
N LEU A 164 8.83 0.64 25.66
CA LEU A 164 8.05 -0.25 26.55
C LEU A 164 8.92 -0.96 27.58
N GLN A 165 10.11 -1.41 27.17
CA GLN A 165 11.09 -2.01 28.06
C GLN A 165 11.56 -1.01 29.14
N ASN A 166 11.93 0.19 28.71
CA ASN A 166 12.33 1.28 29.62
C ASN A 166 11.20 1.63 30.60
N GLN A 167 9.95 1.70 30.10
CA GLN A 167 8.77 1.97 30.92
C GLN A 167 8.58 0.91 32.02
N LYS A 168 8.78 -0.37 31.71
CA LYS A 168 8.70 -1.46 32.70
C LYS A 168 9.80 -1.35 33.76
N VAL A 169 11.02 -0.98 33.33
CA VAL A 169 12.14 -0.75 34.28
C VAL A 169 11.80 0.40 35.23
N ILE A 170 11.34 1.53 34.66
CA ILE A 170 10.91 2.70 35.46
C ILE A 170 9.81 2.32 36.46
N GLN A 171 8.81 1.57 36.01
CA GLN A 171 7.72 1.13 36.88
C GLN A 171 8.25 0.32 38.06
N LYS A 172 9.14 -0.65 37.80
CA LYS A 172 9.78 -1.46 38.87
C LYS A 172 10.55 -0.59 39.83
N HIS A 173 11.36 0.36 39.36
CA HIS A 173 12.09 1.27 40.23
C HIS A 173 11.16 2.17 41.07
N CYS A 174 10.06 2.65 40.50
CA CYS A 174 9.05 3.41 41.19
C CYS A 174 8.37 2.59 42.32
N GLU A 175 8.12 1.30 42.12
CA GLU A 175 7.57 0.39 43.11
C GLU A 175 8.55 0.16 44.26
N ILE A 176 9.84 -0.12 43.96
CA ILE A 176 10.91 -0.27 44.94
C ILE A 176 11.06 1.02 45.76
N TYR A 177 11.11 2.17 45.09
CA TYR A 177 11.21 3.46 45.79
C TYR A 177 10.08 3.67 46.78
N ARG A 178 8.82 3.37 46.40
CA ARG A 178 7.66 3.53 47.28
C ARG A 178 7.78 2.62 48.51
N ALA A 179 8.15 1.35 48.33
CA ALA A 179 8.34 0.40 49.38
C ALA A 179 9.45 0.86 50.36
N CYS A 180 10.61 1.27 49.84
CA CYS A 180 11.71 1.76 50.70
C CYS A 180 11.38 3.10 51.40
N ARG A 181 10.61 3.99 50.72
CA ARG A 181 10.20 5.27 51.32
C ARG A 181 9.39 5.11 52.57
N ASP A 182 8.49 4.13 52.63
CA ASP A 182 7.65 3.89 53.81
C ASP A 182 8.50 3.46 55.00
N VAL A 183 9.52 2.63 54.79
CA VAL A 183 10.51 2.24 55.81
C VAL A 183 11.32 3.46 56.29
N ILE A 184 11.78 4.32 55.34
CA ILE A 184 12.56 5.52 55.70
C ILE A 184 11.71 6.54 56.47
N LEU A 185 10.44 6.68 56.11
CA LEU A 185 9.54 7.60 56.83
C LEU A 185 9.25 7.11 58.27
N ALA A 186 9.16 5.81 58.49
CA ALA A 186 8.94 5.21 59.82
C ALA A 186 10.14 5.44 60.79
N GLU A 187 11.34 5.80 60.27
CA GLU A 187 12.48 6.21 61.11
C GLU A 187 12.13 7.36 62.09
N LYS A 188 11.23 8.26 61.67
CA LYS A 188 10.85 9.43 62.48
C LYS A 188 10.22 9.04 63.82
N ASP A 189 9.52 7.93 63.83
CA ASP A 189 8.76 7.42 64.98
C ASP A 189 9.55 6.35 65.74
N ALA A 190 10.78 6.02 65.28
CA ALA A 190 11.64 5.02 65.94
C ALA A 190 12.26 5.57 67.27
N PRO A 191 12.26 4.81 68.36
CA PRO A 191 12.84 5.23 69.63
C PRO A 191 14.35 5.40 69.56
N ASP A 192 15.07 4.60 68.75
CA ASP A 192 16.50 4.72 68.49
C ASP A 192 16.74 4.72 66.91
N ARG A 193 17.00 5.90 66.40
CA ARG A 193 17.21 6.08 64.94
C ARG A 193 18.49 5.44 64.43
N LEU A 194 19.55 5.37 65.26
CA LEU A 194 20.82 4.75 64.84
C LEU A 194 20.67 3.22 64.74
N LEU A 195 19.97 2.62 65.68
CA LEU A 195 19.66 1.20 65.62
C LEU A 195 18.74 0.86 64.45
N TYR A 196 17.73 1.70 64.24
CA TYR A 196 16.78 1.56 63.12
C TYR A 196 17.52 1.60 61.75
N ARG A 197 18.40 2.57 61.53
CA ARG A 197 19.21 2.67 60.30
C ARG A 197 20.15 1.49 60.11
N LYS A 198 20.70 0.92 61.21
CA LYS A 198 21.52 -0.28 61.10
C LYS A 198 20.67 -1.50 60.68
N GLN A 199 19.47 -1.61 61.21
CA GLN A 199 18.55 -2.71 60.94
C GLN A 199 18.06 -2.68 59.48
N TYR A 200 17.73 -1.49 58.96
CA TYR A 200 17.19 -1.29 57.61
C TYR A 200 18.22 -0.74 56.61
N LYS A 201 19.50 -1.05 56.84
CA LYS A 201 20.60 -0.55 55.99
C LYS A 201 20.42 -0.90 54.52
N ALA A 202 19.89 -2.07 54.20
CA ALA A 202 19.67 -2.53 52.83
C ALA A 202 18.62 -1.68 52.08
N GLU A 203 17.53 -1.31 52.78
CA GLU A 203 16.46 -0.47 52.26
C GLU A 203 16.95 0.95 51.98
N TYR A 204 17.80 1.52 52.83
CA TYR A 204 18.42 2.82 52.60
C TYR A 204 19.34 2.80 51.38
N GLN A 205 20.19 1.77 51.24
CA GLN A 205 21.04 1.62 50.06
C GLN A 205 20.21 1.42 48.79
N LEU A 206 19.17 0.59 48.86
CA LEU A 206 18.29 0.33 47.70
C LEU A 206 17.52 1.60 47.31
N HIS A 207 17.07 2.40 48.27
CA HIS A 207 16.42 3.67 47.97
C HIS A 207 17.37 4.66 47.29
N GLU A 208 18.64 4.75 47.74
CA GLU A 208 19.62 5.64 47.13
C GLU A 208 19.98 5.20 45.68
N THR A 209 20.20 3.90 45.46
CA THR A 209 20.47 3.35 44.12
C THR A 209 19.28 3.57 43.18
N THR A 210 18.06 3.31 43.65
CA THR A 210 16.84 3.51 42.87
C THR A 210 16.64 4.99 42.49
N LEU A 211 16.99 5.94 43.37
CA LEU A 211 16.95 7.35 43.04
C LEU A 211 17.95 7.72 41.94
N LYS A 212 19.17 7.16 41.94
CA LYS A 212 20.17 7.39 40.92
C LYS A 212 19.71 6.83 39.57
N GLU A 213 19.19 5.61 39.57
CA GLU A 213 18.67 4.98 38.35
C GLU A 213 17.47 5.72 37.78
N LEU A 214 16.52 6.17 38.62
CA LEU A 214 15.41 7.01 38.15
C LEU A 214 15.88 8.36 37.57
N ALA A 215 16.94 8.95 38.15
CA ALA A 215 17.51 10.19 37.65
C ALA A 215 18.17 10.00 36.28
N GLU A 216 18.78 8.83 36.00
CA GLU A 216 19.32 8.49 34.66
C GLU A 216 18.22 8.44 33.58
N PHE A 217 17.00 8.02 33.96
CA PHE A 217 15.81 8.13 33.08
C PHE A 217 15.18 9.53 33.07
N GLY A 218 15.81 10.55 33.68
CA GLY A 218 15.30 11.92 33.73
C GLY A 218 14.10 12.10 34.66
N ILE A 219 13.85 11.14 35.58
CA ILE A 219 12.72 11.18 36.51
C ILE A 219 13.15 11.79 37.85
N HIS A 220 12.98 13.11 37.97
CA HIS A 220 13.26 13.84 39.19
C HIS A 220 12.05 13.91 40.12
N LYS A 221 10.85 13.66 39.63
CA LYS A 221 9.61 13.62 40.42
C LYS A 221 8.87 12.32 40.12
N LEU A 222 8.62 11.55 41.16
CA LEU A 222 8.00 10.24 41.05
C LEU A 222 6.61 10.34 40.41
N PRO A 223 6.37 9.67 39.26
CA PRO A 223 5.06 9.65 38.63
C PRO A 223 4.06 8.82 39.40
N SER A 224 2.77 9.15 39.30
CA SER A 224 1.72 8.32 39.92
C SER A 224 1.63 6.95 39.24
N ALA A 225 1.16 5.93 39.95
CA ALA A 225 0.97 4.59 39.41
C ALA A 225 0.02 4.62 38.19
N GLU A 226 -1.05 5.40 38.29
CA GLU A 226 -2.03 5.58 37.19
C GLU A 226 -1.39 6.19 35.94
N LYS A 227 -0.48 7.15 36.10
CA LYS A 227 0.23 7.76 34.97
C LYS A 227 1.13 6.74 34.26
N LEU A 228 1.88 5.94 35.05
CA LEU A 228 2.74 4.88 34.49
C LEU A 228 1.93 3.83 33.75
N GLN A 229 0.81 3.39 34.33
CA GLN A 229 -0.08 2.41 33.72
C GLN A 229 -0.70 2.95 32.42
N ARG A 230 -1.12 4.21 32.39
CA ARG A 230 -1.66 4.86 31.20
C ARG A 230 -0.61 4.93 30.07
N GLN A 231 0.61 5.34 30.41
CA GLN A 231 1.72 5.37 29.45
C GLN A 231 2.06 3.99 28.89
N GLN A 232 2.04 2.96 29.74
CA GLN A 232 2.24 1.58 29.29
C GLN A 232 1.16 1.15 28.30
N MET A 233 -0.12 1.41 28.60
CA MET A 233 -1.23 1.08 27.70
C MET A 233 -1.15 1.82 26.34
N GLU A 234 -0.70 3.08 26.35
CA GLU A 234 -0.50 3.85 25.13
C GLU A 234 0.60 3.22 24.25
N LEU A 235 1.75 2.87 24.84
CA LEU A 235 2.85 2.20 24.12
C LEU A 235 2.45 0.81 23.61
N GLU A 236 1.69 0.04 24.36
CA GLU A 236 1.17 -1.28 23.93
C GLU A 236 0.21 -1.14 22.74
N LYS A 237 -0.64 -0.11 22.75
CA LYS A 237 -1.53 0.21 21.64
C LYS A 237 -0.75 0.64 20.41
N GLU A 238 0.25 1.50 20.57
CA GLU A 238 1.14 1.94 19.50
C GLU A 238 1.89 0.77 18.88
N LEU A 239 2.45 -0.13 19.71
CA LEU A 239 3.13 -1.34 19.26
C LEU A 239 2.20 -2.26 18.44
N SER A 240 0.96 -2.41 18.90
CA SER A 240 -0.05 -3.20 18.17
C SER A 240 -0.38 -2.59 16.80
N SER A 241 -0.53 -1.27 16.74
CA SER A 241 -0.79 -0.53 15.51
C SER A 241 0.38 -0.66 14.53
N ALA A 242 1.62 -0.43 15.00
CA ALA A 242 2.82 -0.53 14.18
C ALA A 242 3.03 -1.96 13.61
N LYS A 243 2.76 -2.99 14.42
CA LYS A 243 2.81 -4.39 13.95
C LYS A 243 1.77 -4.69 12.87
N LYS A 244 0.57 -4.13 13.00
CA LYS A 244 -0.49 -4.29 11.99
C LYS A 244 -0.11 -3.61 10.69
N GLU A 245 0.41 -2.39 10.75
CA GLU A 245 0.90 -1.64 9.59
C GLU A 245 1.98 -2.43 8.84
N LYS A 246 3.00 -2.93 9.55
CA LYS A 246 4.03 -3.80 8.97
C LYS A 246 3.43 -5.03 8.28
N GLN A 247 2.44 -5.66 8.91
CA GLN A 247 1.76 -6.83 8.34
C GLN A 247 1.06 -6.50 7.02
N ASP A 248 0.44 -5.34 6.93
CA ASP A 248 -0.25 -4.90 5.72
C ASP A 248 0.74 -4.53 4.60
N LEU A 249 1.86 -3.87 4.92
CA LEU A 249 2.96 -3.63 3.99
C LEU A 249 3.57 -4.93 3.47
N GLN A 250 3.79 -5.94 4.33
CA GLN A 250 4.29 -7.26 3.92
C GLN A 250 3.31 -8.01 3.00
N LYS A 251 1.99 -7.84 3.18
CA LYS A 251 1.00 -8.40 2.25
C LYS A 251 1.10 -7.74 0.87
N GLN A 252 1.30 -6.42 0.84
CA GLN A 252 1.52 -5.68 -0.39
C GLN A 252 2.81 -6.14 -1.08
N GLN A 253 3.91 -6.30 -0.35
CA GLN A 253 5.18 -6.81 -0.86
C GLN A 253 5.03 -8.18 -1.52
N LYS A 254 4.31 -9.11 -0.88
CA LYS A 254 4.04 -10.43 -1.47
C LYS A 254 3.25 -10.34 -2.77
N THR A 255 2.29 -9.42 -2.84
CA THR A 255 1.51 -9.19 -4.07
C THR A 255 2.39 -8.59 -5.17
N LEU A 256 3.22 -7.59 -4.85
CA LEU A 256 4.16 -6.98 -5.79
C LEU A 256 5.18 -7.98 -6.32
N HIS A 257 5.70 -8.87 -5.47
CA HIS A 257 6.62 -9.91 -5.91
C HIS A 257 5.99 -10.88 -6.93
N ILE A 258 4.72 -11.25 -6.75
CA ILE A 258 3.99 -12.04 -7.74
C ILE A 258 3.83 -11.26 -9.06
N ILE A 259 3.50 -9.98 -8.97
CA ILE A 259 3.33 -9.09 -10.14
C ILE A 259 4.67 -8.92 -10.86
N GLU A 260 5.76 -8.73 -10.15
CA GLU A 260 7.11 -8.64 -10.70
C GLU A 260 7.46 -9.90 -11.51
N ASN A 261 7.30 -11.08 -10.93
CA ASN A 261 7.55 -12.34 -11.62
C ASN A 261 6.68 -12.52 -12.89
N ASN A 262 5.42 -12.12 -12.82
CA ASN A 262 4.52 -12.16 -13.97
C ASN A 262 4.95 -11.14 -15.03
N PHE A 263 5.31 -9.93 -14.63
CA PHE A 263 5.74 -8.84 -15.50
C PHE A 263 7.05 -9.21 -16.22
N ASP A 264 8.04 -9.70 -15.51
CA ASP A 264 9.30 -10.19 -16.07
C ASP A 264 9.07 -11.33 -17.10
N THR A 265 8.11 -12.22 -16.83
CA THR A 265 7.73 -13.29 -17.76
C THR A 265 7.07 -12.73 -19.01
N MET A 266 6.15 -11.77 -18.87
CA MET A 266 5.49 -11.12 -20.00
C MET A 266 6.48 -10.37 -20.90
N ILE A 267 7.43 -9.63 -20.31
CA ILE A 267 8.46 -8.90 -21.03
C ILE A 267 9.36 -9.87 -21.81
N ARG A 268 9.78 -10.96 -21.14
CA ARG A 268 10.62 -12.00 -21.76
C ARG A 268 9.91 -12.72 -22.92
N GLU A 269 8.64 -13.07 -22.74
CA GLU A 269 7.84 -13.68 -23.81
C GLU A 269 7.58 -12.72 -24.97
N ALA A 270 7.51 -11.42 -24.71
CA ALA A 270 7.43 -10.38 -25.74
C ALA A 270 8.77 -10.12 -26.49
N GLY A 271 9.87 -10.79 -26.09
CA GLY A 271 11.19 -10.57 -26.68
C GLY A 271 11.85 -9.24 -26.35
N ILE A 272 11.33 -8.54 -25.35
CA ILE A 272 11.88 -7.27 -24.85
C ILE A 272 13.01 -7.61 -23.87
N LYS A 273 14.19 -7.00 -24.07
CA LYS A 273 15.29 -7.15 -23.09
C LYS A 273 14.92 -6.45 -21.80
N VAL A 274 14.83 -7.22 -20.71
CA VAL A 274 14.71 -6.65 -19.36
C VAL A 274 15.99 -5.88 -19.06
N PRO A 275 15.94 -4.63 -18.59
CA PRO A 275 17.11 -3.95 -18.09
C PRO A 275 17.74 -4.80 -16.95
N GLU A 276 19.06 -4.97 -16.95
CA GLU A 276 19.72 -5.68 -15.89
C GLU A 276 19.37 -5.04 -14.54
N LYS A 277 18.85 -5.84 -13.61
CA LYS A 277 18.57 -5.36 -12.25
C LYS A 277 19.84 -4.77 -11.68
N ALA A 278 19.78 -3.53 -11.24
CA ALA A 278 20.85 -2.97 -10.41
C ALA A 278 21.07 -3.93 -9.23
N PRO A 279 22.32 -4.28 -8.88
CA PRO A 279 22.58 -5.21 -7.77
C PRO A 279 21.92 -4.65 -6.53
N SER A 280 21.04 -5.43 -5.90
CA SER A 280 20.42 -5.06 -4.64
C SER A 280 21.51 -4.79 -3.61
N LEU A 281 21.57 -3.57 -3.11
CA LEU A 281 22.45 -3.15 -2.01
C LEU A 281 21.93 -3.75 -0.69
N LEU A 282 21.82 -5.08 -0.64
CA LEU A 282 21.61 -5.81 0.62
C LEU A 282 22.96 -6.30 1.12
N HIS A 283 23.53 -5.54 2.02
CA HIS A 283 24.52 -6.00 2.98
C HIS A 283 24.02 -5.74 4.40
#